data_07c17e8b07fb1f3e239ed6da3347996e
#
_entry.id   07c17e8b07fb1f3e239ed6da3347996e
#
_cell.length_a   1.000
_cell.length_b   1.000
_cell.length_c   1.000
_cell.angle_alpha   90.00
_cell.angle_beta   90.00
_cell.angle_gamma   90.00
#
_symmetry.space_group_name_H-M   'P 1'
#
loop_
_entity.id
_entity.type
_entity.pdbx_description
1 polymer ?
#
loop_
_entity_poly.entity_id
_entity_poly.type
_entity_poly.pdbx_seq_one_letter_code
_entity_poly.pdbx_strand_id
1 'polypeptide(L)'
;MENSREYTALVSPDQDGERLDVFAAALADITRSRAGTLIKQGSVAVDGAPQAKAGFKLKPGMAVRVEVPPAAPVAVQAEDIALDIVYQDDDLAVVFKPSGMVVHPAAGNERGTLVNALLTHLDNLSGIGGEIRPGIVHRIDKDTSGLLLVAKNDFSHVALSEQIKAHTVKRAYRAIVIGGFKENEGTVEGPIGRHPTDRKRMAIVPGGRNAATHWTVLEPLRGATLIEARLTTGRTHQIRVHMASIGHPVLGDPVYGPKKSPYPVEGGQLLHAFRLGFVHPRTGEEMLFEAEPEPRFIYWLEKLRK
;
A
#
# COMPACT_ATOMS: atom_id res chain seq x y z
N MET A 1 -16.01 -24.54 8.80
CA MET A 1 -16.97 -23.43 8.56
C MET A 1 -16.90 -22.55 9.80
N GLU A 2 -16.28 -21.37 9.74
CA GLU A 2 -16.35 -20.42 10.83
C GLU A 2 -17.77 -19.88 10.92
N ASN A 3 -18.40 -20.05 12.09
CA ASN A 3 -19.74 -19.55 12.34
C ASN A 3 -19.72 -18.02 12.52
N SER A 4 -20.82 -17.35 12.17
CA SER A 4 -21.01 -15.94 12.52
C SER A 4 -20.84 -15.75 14.03
N ARG A 5 -20.18 -14.66 14.44
CA ARG A 5 -20.02 -14.29 15.84
C ARG A 5 -21.14 -13.32 16.22
N GLU A 6 -21.83 -13.61 17.30
CA GLU A 6 -22.90 -12.75 17.82
C GLU A 6 -22.44 -12.06 19.12
N TYR A 7 -22.67 -10.78 19.19
CA TYR A 7 -22.39 -9.94 20.35
C TYR A 7 -23.66 -9.25 20.79
N THR A 8 -23.93 -9.26 22.08
CA THR A 8 -25.14 -8.61 22.65
C THR A 8 -24.75 -7.82 23.89
N ALA A 9 -25.27 -6.60 24.03
CA ALA A 9 -25.12 -5.79 25.20
C ALA A 9 -26.35 -4.87 25.41
N LEU A 10 -26.60 -4.50 26.68
CA LEU A 10 -27.54 -3.45 27.03
C LEU A 10 -26.80 -2.09 27.05
N VAL A 11 -27.49 -1.07 26.57
CA VAL A 11 -26.98 0.31 26.61
C VAL A 11 -27.05 0.81 28.06
N SER A 12 -25.91 1.22 28.60
CA SER A 12 -25.79 1.75 29.96
C SER A 12 -26.21 3.24 30.05
N PRO A 13 -26.48 3.79 31.25
CA PRO A 13 -26.88 5.19 31.41
C PRO A 13 -25.86 6.21 30.91
N ASP A 14 -24.58 5.91 30.99
CA ASP A 14 -23.47 6.77 30.48
C ASP A 14 -23.32 6.77 28.94
N GLN A 15 -24.03 5.85 28.28
CA GLN A 15 -24.06 5.74 26.80
C GLN A 15 -25.34 6.35 26.20
N ASP A 16 -26.11 7.13 26.97
CA ASP A 16 -27.31 7.80 26.46
C ASP A 16 -26.99 8.72 25.31
N GLY A 17 -27.72 8.58 24.19
CA GLY A 17 -27.52 9.35 22.98
C GLY A 17 -26.29 8.93 22.17
N GLU A 18 -25.60 7.85 22.51
CA GLU A 18 -24.53 7.32 21.70
C GLU A 18 -25.04 6.85 20.33
N ARG A 19 -24.19 6.91 19.33
CA ARG A 19 -24.56 6.47 17.98
C ARG A 19 -24.41 4.97 17.86
N LEU A 20 -25.37 4.32 17.19
CA LEU A 20 -25.35 2.89 16.98
C LEU A 20 -24.08 2.37 16.29
N ASP A 21 -23.52 3.12 15.30
CA ASP A 21 -22.30 2.73 14.60
C ASP A 21 -21.04 2.78 15.50
N VAL A 22 -21.03 3.62 16.53
CA VAL A 22 -19.96 3.72 17.51
C VAL A 22 -20.09 2.60 18.54
N PHE A 23 -21.28 2.44 19.12
CA PHE A 23 -21.58 1.39 20.09
C PHE A 23 -21.32 -0.02 19.52
N ALA A 24 -21.84 -0.31 18.31
CA ALA A 24 -21.67 -1.60 17.66
C ALA A 24 -20.19 -1.90 17.31
N ALA A 25 -19.42 -0.87 16.97
CA ALA A 25 -17.98 -1.00 16.72
C ALA A 25 -17.22 -1.40 17.99
N ALA A 26 -17.51 -0.75 19.11
CA ALA A 26 -16.90 -1.06 20.40
C ALA A 26 -17.34 -2.46 20.92
N LEU A 27 -18.64 -2.77 20.81
CA LEU A 27 -19.20 -4.04 21.28
C LEU A 27 -18.59 -5.26 20.58
N ALA A 28 -18.39 -5.18 19.27
CA ALA A 28 -17.89 -6.30 18.45
C ALA A 28 -16.40 -6.23 18.16
N ASP A 29 -15.65 -5.27 18.72
CA ASP A 29 -14.23 -4.99 18.46
C ASP A 29 -13.90 -4.88 16.96
N ILE A 30 -14.72 -4.09 16.25
CA ILE A 30 -14.59 -3.86 14.82
C ILE A 30 -14.46 -2.36 14.51
N THR A 31 -14.04 -2.04 13.28
CA THR A 31 -13.98 -0.64 12.86
C THR A 31 -15.39 -0.06 12.71
N ARG A 32 -15.56 1.24 13.01
CA ARG A 32 -16.83 1.96 12.82
C ARG A 32 -17.34 1.88 11.37
N SER A 33 -16.44 1.84 10.38
CA SER A 33 -16.81 1.64 8.97
C SER A 33 -17.45 0.26 8.76
N ARG A 34 -16.88 -0.78 9.36
CA ARG A 34 -17.43 -2.16 9.30
C ARG A 34 -18.80 -2.22 10.01
N ALA A 35 -18.93 -1.64 11.20
CA ALA A 35 -20.20 -1.54 11.90
C ALA A 35 -21.27 -0.84 11.05
N GLY A 36 -20.94 0.27 10.39
CA GLY A 36 -21.85 0.95 9.46
C GLY A 36 -22.30 0.08 8.27
N THR A 37 -21.42 -0.78 7.77
CA THR A 37 -21.75 -1.77 6.73
C THR A 37 -22.71 -2.83 7.26
N LEU A 38 -22.44 -3.42 8.43
CA LEU A 38 -23.28 -4.42 9.05
C LEU A 38 -24.67 -3.88 9.37
N ILE A 39 -24.79 -2.63 9.84
CA ILE A 39 -26.07 -1.94 10.06
C ILE A 39 -26.87 -1.86 8.76
N LYS A 40 -26.25 -1.43 7.65
CA LYS A 40 -26.91 -1.36 6.34
C LYS A 40 -27.36 -2.74 5.81
N GLN A 41 -26.62 -3.79 6.16
CA GLN A 41 -26.92 -5.18 5.77
C GLN A 41 -27.99 -5.84 6.66
N GLY A 42 -28.48 -5.17 7.71
CA GLY A 42 -29.44 -5.71 8.65
C GLY A 42 -28.87 -6.65 9.71
N SER A 43 -27.53 -6.75 9.81
CA SER A 43 -26.82 -7.59 10.79
C SER A 43 -26.70 -6.94 12.18
N VAL A 44 -27.34 -5.79 12.39
CA VAL A 44 -27.41 -5.12 13.70
C VAL A 44 -28.87 -4.86 14.06
N ALA A 45 -29.29 -5.33 15.23
CA ALA A 45 -30.63 -5.16 15.75
C ALA A 45 -30.64 -4.35 17.06
N VAL A 46 -31.68 -3.57 17.27
CA VAL A 46 -31.96 -2.85 18.52
C VAL A 46 -33.32 -3.30 18.99
N ASP A 47 -33.41 -3.79 20.25
CA ASP A 47 -34.62 -4.37 20.86
C ASP A 47 -35.25 -5.45 19.97
N GLY A 48 -34.42 -6.29 19.36
CA GLY A 48 -34.82 -7.40 18.48
C GLY A 48 -35.19 -7.00 17.06
N ALA A 49 -35.27 -5.71 16.71
CA ALA A 49 -35.61 -5.24 15.37
C ALA A 49 -34.34 -4.77 14.60
N PRO A 50 -34.13 -5.19 13.32
CA PRO A 50 -33.01 -4.71 12.51
C PRO A 50 -33.04 -3.20 12.36
N GLN A 51 -31.87 -2.55 12.56
CA GLN A 51 -31.74 -1.10 12.45
C GLN A 51 -30.87 -0.76 11.23
N ALA A 52 -31.39 0.04 10.29
CA ALA A 52 -30.68 0.41 9.06
C ALA A 52 -29.92 1.75 9.14
N LYS A 53 -30.18 2.56 10.18
CA LYS A 53 -29.58 3.90 10.31
C LYS A 53 -28.37 3.88 11.23
N ALA A 54 -27.16 3.97 10.68
CA ALA A 54 -25.91 3.97 11.44
C ALA A 54 -25.81 5.07 12.53
N GLY A 55 -26.43 6.22 12.27
CA GLY A 55 -26.51 7.32 13.23
C GLY A 55 -27.70 7.26 14.21
N PHE A 56 -28.38 6.13 14.31
CA PHE A 56 -29.47 5.93 15.29
C PHE A 56 -28.97 6.23 16.70
N LYS A 57 -29.74 6.98 17.49
CA LYS A 57 -29.38 7.37 18.84
C LYS A 57 -29.92 6.34 19.81
N LEU A 58 -29.04 5.72 20.57
CA LEU A 58 -29.36 4.73 21.58
C LEU A 58 -29.85 5.39 22.84
N LYS A 59 -30.68 4.68 23.59
CA LYS A 59 -31.17 5.07 24.93
C LYS A 59 -30.83 3.99 25.96
N PRO A 60 -30.61 4.35 27.23
CA PRO A 60 -30.36 3.39 28.28
C PRO A 60 -31.44 2.30 28.33
N GLY A 61 -31.00 1.05 28.54
CA GLY A 61 -31.87 -0.13 28.58
C GLY A 61 -32.15 -0.77 27.20
N MET A 62 -31.84 -0.14 26.09
CA MET A 62 -31.97 -0.78 24.78
C MET A 62 -30.98 -1.95 24.63
N ALA A 63 -31.45 -3.08 24.10
CA ALA A 63 -30.63 -4.24 23.78
C ALA A 63 -30.08 -4.13 22.35
N VAL A 64 -28.76 -4.09 22.19
CA VAL A 64 -28.10 -4.07 20.87
C VAL A 64 -27.50 -5.43 20.60
N ARG A 65 -27.84 -6.04 19.45
CA ARG A 65 -27.26 -7.27 18.94
C ARG A 65 -26.50 -6.98 17.66
N VAL A 66 -25.26 -7.44 17.58
CA VAL A 66 -24.40 -7.33 16.41
C VAL A 66 -24.01 -8.72 15.95
N GLU A 67 -24.43 -9.11 14.76
CA GLU A 67 -23.98 -10.33 14.09
C GLU A 67 -22.84 -9.98 13.14
N VAL A 68 -21.66 -10.53 13.42
CA VAL A 68 -20.48 -10.38 12.55
C VAL A 68 -20.34 -11.67 11.75
N PRO A 69 -20.77 -11.68 10.49
CA PRO A 69 -20.54 -12.83 9.62
C PRO A 69 -19.03 -13.06 9.49
N PRO A 70 -18.59 -14.32 9.31
CA PRO A 70 -17.22 -14.61 8.98
C PRO A 70 -16.83 -13.74 7.79
N ALA A 71 -15.60 -13.26 7.77
CA ALA A 71 -15.09 -12.59 6.57
C ALA A 71 -15.31 -13.55 5.41
N ALA A 72 -16.21 -13.20 4.48
CA ALA A 72 -16.30 -13.96 3.25
C ALA A 72 -14.88 -13.96 2.66
N PRO A 73 -14.27 -15.14 2.43
CA PRO A 73 -13.00 -15.17 1.73
C PRO A 73 -13.29 -14.49 0.38
N VAL A 74 -12.74 -13.32 0.18
CA VAL A 74 -12.59 -12.81 -1.18
C VAL A 74 -11.45 -13.64 -1.73
N ALA A 75 -11.78 -14.84 -2.22
CA ALA A 75 -10.85 -15.67 -2.93
C ALA A 75 -10.37 -14.83 -4.11
N VAL A 76 -9.13 -14.36 -4.05
CA VAL A 76 -8.55 -13.58 -5.14
C VAL A 76 -8.48 -14.54 -6.32
N GLN A 77 -9.20 -14.21 -7.39
CA GLN A 77 -9.24 -15.04 -8.58
C GLN A 77 -7.96 -14.84 -9.40
N ALA A 78 -7.41 -15.94 -9.90
CA ALA A 78 -6.36 -15.89 -10.91
C ALA A 78 -6.90 -15.17 -12.18
N GLU A 79 -6.10 -14.28 -12.74
CA GLU A 79 -6.41 -13.58 -13.99
C GLU A 79 -5.18 -13.67 -14.92
N ASP A 80 -5.40 -14.00 -16.18
CA ASP A 80 -4.35 -14.08 -17.19
C ASP A 80 -3.93 -12.67 -17.64
N ILE A 81 -3.16 -12.03 -16.78
CA ILE A 81 -2.57 -10.71 -17.00
C ILE A 81 -1.08 -10.92 -17.25
N ALA A 82 -0.58 -10.42 -18.38
CA ALA A 82 0.83 -10.52 -18.70
C ALA A 82 1.71 -9.99 -17.54
N LEU A 83 2.64 -10.81 -17.10
CA LEU A 83 3.56 -10.51 -16.00
C LEU A 83 4.99 -10.82 -16.44
N ASP A 84 5.88 -9.84 -16.30
CA ASP A 84 7.30 -10.02 -16.52
C ASP A 84 7.95 -10.60 -15.25
N ILE A 85 8.37 -11.87 -15.33
CA ILE A 85 9.07 -12.60 -14.28
C ILE A 85 10.57 -12.49 -14.56
N VAL A 86 11.26 -11.62 -13.82
CA VAL A 86 12.69 -11.34 -13.98
C VAL A 86 13.53 -12.52 -13.47
N TYR A 87 13.07 -13.18 -12.42
CA TYR A 87 13.68 -14.37 -11.82
C TYR A 87 12.66 -15.19 -11.08
N GLN A 88 12.81 -16.50 -11.08
CA GLN A 88 12.08 -17.38 -10.15
C GLN A 88 12.84 -18.68 -9.89
N ASP A 89 12.60 -19.24 -8.71
CA ASP A 89 13.00 -20.58 -8.27
C ASP A 89 11.88 -21.22 -7.44
N ASP A 90 12.21 -22.22 -6.61
CA ASP A 90 11.22 -22.90 -5.75
C ASP A 90 10.80 -22.07 -4.53
N ASP A 91 11.59 -21.08 -4.14
CA ASP A 91 11.44 -20.31 -2.92
C ASP A 91 10.84 -18.91 -3.14
N LEU A 92 11.19 -18.25 -4.24
CA LEU A 92 10.81 -16.87 -4.49
C LEU A 92 10.69 -16.55 -5.99
N ALA A 93 10.10 -15.39 -6.28
CA ALA A 93 10.19 -14.77 -7.59
C ALA A 93 10.50 -13.28 -7.45
N VAL A 94 11.20 -12.72 -8.44
CA VAL A 94 11.35 -11.29 -8.66
C VAL A 94 10.57 -10.93 -9.91
N VAL A 95 9.59 -10.04 -9.77
CA VAL A 95 8.70 -9.67 -10.86
C VAL A 95 8.79 -8.17 -11.15
N PHE A 96 8.58 -7.79 -12.39
CA PHE A 96 8.43 -6.40 -12.79
C PHE A 96 6.93 -6.02 -12.78
N LYS A 97 6.55 -5.09 -11.92
CA LYS A 97 5.20 -4.54 -11.88
C LYS A 97 5.11 -3.30 -12.80
N PRO A 98 4.21 -3.27 -13.78
CA PRO A 98 3.99 -2.06 -14.56
C PRO A 98 3.33 -0.94 -13.72
N SER A 99 3.51 0.31 -14.17
CA SER A 99 2.75 1.45 -13.67
C SER A 99 1.25 1.27 -13.96
N GLY A 100 0.38 1.80 -13.08
CA GLY A 100 -1.08 1.65 -13.19
C GLY A 100 -1.64 0.40 -12.53
N MET A 101 -0.82 -0.62 -12.25
CA MET A 101 -1.23 -1.87 -11.59
C MET A 101 -1.16 -1.74 -10.06
N VAL A 102 -2.23 -2.13 -9.36
CA VAL A 102 -2.25 -2.26 -7.89
C VAL A 102 -1.63 -3.58 -7.49
N VAL A 103 -0.90 -3.63 -6.38
CA VAL A 103 -0.23 -4.88 -5.93
C VAL A 103 -1.23 -5.94 -5.48
N HIS A 104 -2.23 -5.60 -4.68
CA HIS A 104 -3.21 -6.56 -4.15
C HIS A 104 -4.61 -5.94 -4.13
N PRO A 105 -5.67 -6.76 -4.16
CA PRO A 105 -7.03 -6.29 -4.14
C PRO A 105 -7.32 -5.37 -2.95
N ALA A 106 -8.06 -4.31 -3.22
CA ALA A 106 -8.53 -3.34 -2.24
C ALA A 106 -9.84 -2.71 -2.73
N ALA A 107 -10.58 -2.04 -1.84
CA ALA A 107 -11.81 -1.34 -2.21
C ALA A 107 -11.61 -0.42 -3.42
N GLY A 108 -12.35 -0.67 -4.50
CA GLY A 108 -12.25 0.03 -5.78
C GLY A 108 -11.17 -0.48 -6.75
N ASN A 109 -10.43 -1.55 -6.40
CA ASN A 109 -9.51 -2.28 -7.27
C ASN A 109 -9.51 -3.76 -6.85
N GLU A 110 -10.62 -4.43 -7.08
CA GLU A 110 -10.86 -5.80 -6.63
C GLU A 110 -10.26 -6.83 -7.59
N ARG A 111 -9.98 -6.42 -8.82
CA ARG A 111 -9.44 -7.22 -9.92
C ARG A 111 -8.31 -6.47 -10.65
N GLY A 112 -7.62 -7.16 -11.56
CA GLY A 112 -6.55 -6.55 -12.35
C GLY A 112 -5.31 -6.20 -11.52
N THR A 113 -5.08 -6.88 -10.40
CA THR A 113 -3.95 -6.62 -9.51
C THR A 113 -2.78 -7.54 -9.79
N LEU A 114 -1.59 -7.19 -9.27
CA LEU A 114 -0.42 -8.06 -9.37
C LEU A 114 -0.71 -9.44 -8.78
N VAL A 115 -1.43 -9.53 -7.65
CA VAL A 115 -1.78 -10.82 -7.05
C VAL A 115 -2.65 -11.67 -7.97
N ASN A 116 -3.61 -11.07 -8.72
CA ASN A 116 -4.39 -11.82 -9.71
C ASN A 116 -3.50 -12.43 -10.80
N ALA A 117 -2.50 -11.66 -11.28
CA ALA A 117 -1.52 -12.16 -12.26
C ALA A 117 -0.60 -13.23 -11.65
N LEU A 118 -0.10 -13.03 -10.42
CA LEU A 118 0.78 -13.99 -9.74
C LEU A 118 0.12 -15.36 -9.58
N LEU A 119 -1.17 -15.39 -9.26
CA LEU A 119 -1.94 -16.64 -9.11
C LEU A 119 -2.07 -17.44 -10.42
N THR A 120 -1.93 -16.78 -11.57
CA THR A 120 -1.93 -17.45 -12.88
C THR A 120 -0.53 -17.94 -13.28
N HIS A 121 0.50 -17.15 -12.97
CA HIS A 121 1.84 -17.38 -13.52
C HIS A 121 2.81 -18.06 -12.55
N LEU A 122 2.49 -18.10 -11.25
CA LEU A 122 3.34 -18.72 -10.23
C LEU A 122 2.59 -19.80 -9.46
N ASP A 123 3.20 -20.98 -9.39
CA ASP A 123 2.73 -22.05 -8.52
C ASP A 123 3.16 -21.81 -7.06
N ASN A 124 2.37 -22.36 -6.13
CA ASN A 124 2.74 -22.48 -4.71
C ASN A 124 3.04 -21.16 -3.98
N LEU A 125 2.28 -20.09 -4.26
CA LEU A 125 2.43 -18.85 -3.52
C LEU A 125 2.17 -19.05 -2.02
N SER A 126 3.01 -18.43 -1.17
CA SER A 126 2.84 -18.45 0.29
C SER A 126 1.47 -17.90 0.71
N GLY A 127 0.79 -18.66 1.58
CA GLY A 127 -0.49 -18.26 2.17
C GLY A 127 -0.41 -17.36 3.40
N ILE A 128 0.79 -17.07 3.93
CA ILE A 128 0.97 -16.29 5.19
C ILE A 128 0.33 -14.89 5.10
N GLY A 129 0.31 -14.25 3.94
CA GLY A 129 -0.37 -12.98 3.71
C GLY A 129 -1.90 -13.06 3.77
N GLY A 130 -2.47 -14.25 4.01
CA GLY A 130 -3.88 -14.56 3.90
C GLY A 130 -4.34 -14.62 2.43
N GLU A 131 -5.60 -14.97 2.21
CA GLU A 131 -6.18 -15.16 0.86
C GLU A 131 -6.11 -13.93 -0.04
N ILE A 132 -5.90 -12.74 0.54
CA ILE A 132 -5.90 -11.46 -0.21
C ILE A 132 -4.48 -11.08 -0.70
N ARG A 133 -3.42 -11.64 -0.12
CA ARG A 133 -2.03 -11.23 -0.38
C ARG A 133 -1.03 -12.38 -0.49
N PRO A 134 -1.36 -13.47 -1.18
CA PRO A 134 -0.44 -14.60 -1.28
C PRO A 134 0.91 -14.15 -1.82
N GLY A 135 1.99 -14.57 -1.16
CA GLY A 135 3.37 -14.30 -1.56
C GLY A 135 3.88 -12.86 -1.41
N ILE A 136 3.05 -11.89 -1.04
CA ILE A 136 3.42 -10.46 -0.99
C ILE A 136 4.14 -10.12 0.30
N VAL A 137 5.44 -9.87 0.24
CA VAL A 137 6.29 -9.46 1.37
C VAL A 137 6.49 -7.94 1.46
N HIS A 138 6.36 -7.22 0.35
CA HIS A 138 6.37 -5.74 0.29
C HIS A 138 5.53 -5.22 -0.87
N ARG A 139 5.43 -3.90 -0.97
CA ARG A 139 4.62 -3.25 -2.02
C ARG A 139 5.25 -1.97 -2.54
N ILE A 140 4.89 -1.62 -3.77
CA ILE A 140 5.07 -0.28 -4.36
C ILE A 140 3.71 0.32 -4.71
N ASP A 141 3.66 1.61 -4.98
CA ASP A 141 2.40 2.30 -5.27
C ASP A 141 1.82 1.88 -6.64
N LYS A 142 0.52 2.14 -6.86
CA LYS A 142 -0.17 1.82 -8.11
C LYS A 142 0.60 2.29 -9.33
N ASP A 143 0.94 3.59 -9.37
CA ASP A 143 1.56 4.21 -10.54
C ASP A 143 3.10 4.23 -10.47
N THR A 144 3.69 3.45 -9.56
CA THR A 144 5.12 3.16 -9.51
C THR A 144 5.39 1.86 -10.23
N SER A 145 6.32 1.86 -11.17
CA SER A 145 6.78 0.66 -11.86
C SER A 145 8.00 0.04 -11.17
N GLY A 146 8.37 -1.17 -11.55
CA GLY A 146 9.64 -1.81 -11.21
C GLY A 146 9.54 -3.06 -10.37
N LEU A 147 10.67 -3.43 -9.77
CA LEU A 147 10.90 -4.73 -9.16
C LEU A 147 10.14 -4.94 -7.85
N LEU A 148 9.55 -6.11 -7.74
CA LEU A 148 8.94 -6.62 -6.51
C LEU A 148 9.44 -8.05 -6.21
N LEU A 149 9.62 -8.32 -4.91
CA LEU A 149 9.95 -9.63 -4.36
C LEU A 149 8.69 -10.36 -3.92
N VAL A 150 8.54 -11.60 -4.33
CA VAL A 150 7.40 -12.47 -4.07
C VAL A 150 7.88 -13.77 -3.45
N ALA A 151 7.26 -14.24 -2.38
CA ALA A 151 7.56 -15.51 -1.72
C ALA A 151 6.68 -16.63 -2.29
N LYS A 152 7.28 -17.74 -2.71
CA LYS A 152 6.55 -18.89 -3.27
C LYS A 152 6.15 -19.92 -2.19
N ASN A 153 6.74 -19.87 -1.01
CA ASN A 153 6.40 -20.74 0.11
C ASN A 153 6.51 -19.99 1.45
N ASP A 154 5.97 -20.59 2.51
CA ASP A 154 5.87 -19.95 3.82
C ASP A 154 7.23 -19.74 4.49
N PHE A 155 8.19 -20.65 4.30
CA PHE A 155 9.56 -20.50 4.80
C PHE A 155 10.19 -19.22 4.25
N SER A 156 10.16 -19.06 2.94
CA SER A 156 10.70 -17.88 2.25
C SER A 156 9.94 -16.61 2.61
N HIS A 157 8.62 -16.71 2.79
CA HIS A 157 7.81 -15.55 3.21
C HIS A 157 8.25 -15.01 4.58
N VAL A 158 8.44 -15.90 5.57
CA VAL A 158 8.92 -15.52 6.90
C VAL A 158 10.31 -14.89 6.82
N ALA A 159 11.25 -15.56 6.16
CA ALA A 159 12.64 -15.10 6.06
C ALA A 159 12.76 -13.75 5.33
N LEU A 160 12.05 -13.58 4.21
CA LEU A 160 12.05 -12.31 3.46
C LEU A 160 11.33 -11.19 4.21
N SER A 161 10.26 -11.50 4.94
CA SER A 161 9.57 -10.51 5.79
C SER A 161 10.46 -10.02 6.92
N GLU A 162 11.27 -10.90 7.53
CA GLU A 162 12.27 -10.51 8.55
C GLU A 162 13.37 -9.63 7.94
N GLN A 163 13.85 -9.89 6.73
CA GLN A 163 14.80 -9.02 6.04
C GLN A 163 14.19 -7.64 5.76
N ILE A 164 12.93 -7.58 5.32
CA ILE A 164 12.21 -6.31 5.12
C ILE A 164 12.08 -5.53 6.44
N LYS A 165 11.75 -6.22 7.53
CA LYS A 165 11.60 -5.64 8.87
C LYS A 165 12.94 -5.17 9.46
N ALA A 166 14.01 -5.94 9.24
CA ALA A 166 15.36 -5.59 9.63
C ALA A 166 16.00 -4.52 8.73
N HIS A 167 15.32 -4.10 7.67
CA HIS A 167 15.80 -3.11 6.69
C HIS A 167 17.07 -3.54 5.94
N THR A 168 17.32 -4.84 5.80
CA THR A 168 18.47 -5.38 5.06
C THR A 168 18.22 -5.52 3.56
N VAL A 169 16.95 -5.53 3.13
CA VAL A 169 16.59 -5.51 1.71
C VAL A 169 16.95 -4.17 1.08
N LYS A 170 17.90 -4.17 0.15
CA LYS A 170 18.37 -3.00 -0.59
C LYS A 170 17.31 -2.62 -1.64
N ARG A 171 16.70 -1.45 -1.52
CA ARG A 171 15.68 -0.94 -2.46
C ARG A 171 16.06 0.45 -2.91
N ALA A 172 16.31 0.60 -4.23
CA ALA A 172 16.60 1.88 -4.81
C ALA A 172 15.62 2.20 -5.95
N TYR A 173 15.30 3.48 -6.05
CA TYR A 173 14.32 4.00 -7.00
C TYR A 173 14.95 5.09 -7.84
N ARG A 174 14.63 5.13 -9.14
CA ARG A 174 14.85 6.33 -9.98
C ARG A 174 13.58 7.16 -9.95
N ALA A 175 13.73 8.46 -9.78
CA ALA A 175 12.61 9.40 -9.81
C ALA A 175 12.99 10.66 -10.59
N ILE A 176 12.06 11.18 -11.39
CA ILE A 176 12.17 12.53 -11.92
C ILE A 176 11.39 13.44 -10.99
N VAL A 177 12.07 14.39 -10.36
CA VAL A 177 11.47 15.34 -9.40
C VAL A 177 11.51 16.76 -9.95
N ILE A 178 10.57 17.59 -9.53
CA ILE A 178 10.45 18.97 -10.01
C ILE A 178 11.52 19.86 -9.36
N GLY A 179 12.14 20.73 -10.15
CA GLY A 179 13.14 21.70 -9.72
C GLY A 179 14.56 21.16 -9.68
N GLY A 180 15.50 22.02 -9.36
CA GLY A 180 16.93 21.72 -9.21
C GLY A 180 17.34 21.68 -7.74
N PHE A 181 18.40 20.96 -7.43
CA PHE A 181 18.99 20.88 -6.10
C PHE A 181 20.26 21.75 -6.02
N LYS A 182 20.54 22.27 -4.83
CA LYS A 182 21.82 22.94 -4.53
C LYS A 182 22.89 21.90 -4.16
N GLU A 183 22.47 20.86 -3.45
CA GLU A 183 23.33 19.77 -3.01
C GLU A 183 23.16 18.56 -3.95
N ASN A 184 24.21 17.75 -4.09
CA ASN A 184 24.18 16.56 -4.92
C ASN A 184 23.56 15.35 -4.24
N GLU A 185 23.42 15.36 -2.94
CA GLU A 185 22.81 14.30 -2.14
C GLU A 185 22.24 14.84 -0.84
N GLY A 186 21.36 14.06 -0.20
CA GLY A 186 20.80 14.41 1.09
C GLY A 186 19.90 13.32 1.64
N THR A 187 19.41 13.58 2.85
CA THR A 187 18.49 12.70 3.55
C THR A 187 17.28 13.48 4.01
N VAL A 188 16.09 12.93 3.76
CA VAL A 188 14.85 13.44 4.35
C VAL A 188 14.40 12.43 5.40
N GLU A 189 14.30 12.91 6.63
CA GLU A 189 13.77 12.16 7.76
C GLU A 189 12.47 12.77 8.24
N GLY A 190 11.49 11.92 8.56
CA GLY A 190 10.24 12.39 9.12
C GLY A 190 9.23 11.26 9.33
N PRO A 191 8.46 11.28 10.44
CA PRO A 191 7.49 10.25 10.73
C PRO A 191 6.28 10.36 9.77
N ILE A 192 6.01 9.33 8.98
CA ILE A 192 4.91 9.29 8.01
C ILE A 192 3.67 8.66 8.62
N GLY A 193 2.55 9.38 8.55
CA GLY A 193 1.22 8.94 8.95
C GLY A 193 0.15 9.39 7.96
N ARG A 194 -1.12 9.05 8.26
CA ARG A 194 -2.27 9.55 7.48
C ARG A 194 -2.37 11.07 7.62
N HIS A 195 -2.65 11.75 6.50
CA HIS A 195 -2.92 13.18 6.55
C HIS A 195 -4.15 13.48 7.42
N PRO A 196 -4.13 14.47 8.32
CA PRO A 196 -5.19 14.70 9.31
C PRO A 196 -6.58 14.88 8.70
N THR A 197 -6.68 15.54 7.56
CA THR A 197 -7.96 15.90 6.92
C THR A 197 -8.21 15.18 5.59
N ASP A 198 -7.17 14.82 4.84
CA ASP A 198 -7.28 14.14 3.55
C ASP A 198 -6.86 12.66 3.64
N ARG A 199 -7.83 11.76 3.78
CA ARG A 199 -7.56 10.32 3.94
C ARG A 199 -6.87 9.63 2.75
N LYS A 200 -6.84 10.26 1.58
CA LYS A 200 -6.13 9.74 0.40
C LYS A 200 -4.63 10.05 0.43
N ARG A 201 -4.21 10.96 1.30
CA ARG A 201 -2.82 11.41 1.43
C ARG A 201 -2.14 10.82 2.66
N MET A 202 -0.83 10.70 2.54
CA MET A 202 0.09 10.56 3.68
C MET A 202 0.78 11.90 3.93
N ALA A 203 1.30 12.11 5.12
CA ALA A 203 2.03 13.33 5.47
C ALA A 203 3.09 13.02 6.53
N ILE A 204 4.07 13.91 6.68
CA ILE A 204 4.95 13.94 7.85
C ILE A 204 4.13 14.52 9.00
N VAL A 205 3.85 13.71 10.02
CA VAL A 205 2.98 14.08 11.14
C VAL A 205 3.53 13.54 12.46
N PRO A 206 3.36 14.25 13.58
CA PRO A 206 3.64 13.71 14.91
C PRO A 206 2.87 12.41 15.14
N GLY A 207 3.52 11.39 15.71
CA GLY A 207 2.92 10.06 15.93
C GLY A 207 2.88 9.16 14.68
N GLY A 208 3.36 9.63 13.54
CA GLY A 208 3.62 8.80 12.36
C GLY A 208 4.71 7.77 12.60
N ARG A 209 4.92 6.87 11.65
CA ARG A 209 5.98 5.85 11.71
C ARG A 209 7.27 6.42 11.14
N ASN A 210 8.39 6.29 11.85
CA ASN A 210 9.70 6.76 11.41
C ASN A 210 9.99 6.31 9.97
N ALA A 211 10.50 7.25 9.18
CA ALA A 211 10.87 7.05 7.79
C ALA A 211 12.11 7.88 7.45
N ALA A 212 13.00 7.30 6.64
CA ALA A 212 14.18 7.96 6.10
C ALA A 212 14.35 7.61 4.62
N THR A 213 14.59 8.63 3.81
CA THR A 213 14.84 8.53 2.36
C THR A 213 16.14 9.26 2.05
N HIS A 214 17.14 8.53 1.57
CA HIS A 214 18.38 9.11 1.05
C HIS A 214 18.19 9.37 -0.45
N TRP A 215 18.60 10.53 -0.92
CA TRP A 215 18.55 10.87 -2.34
C TRP A 215 19.90 11.35 -2.85
N THR A 216 20.18 11.03 -4.09
CA THR A 216 21.39 11.45 -4.81
C THR A 216 20.97 11.97 -6.18
N VAL A 217 21.47 13.14 -6.59
CA VAL A 217 21.26 13.68 -7.93
C VAL A 217 22.05 12.83 -8.93
N LEU A 218 21.37 12.29 -9.91
CA LEU A 218 21.99 11.58 -11.02
C LEU A 218 22.22 12.51 -12.20
N GLU A 219 21.24 13.37 -12.52
CA GLU A 219 21.31 14.25 -13.68
C GLU A 219 20.38 15.47 -13.48
N PRO A 220 20.89 16.71 -13.61
CA PRO A 220 20.05 17.90 -13.70
C PRO A 220 19.35 17.95 -15.07
N LEU A 221 18.05 18.29 -15.05
CA LEU A 221 17.19 18.35 -16.23
C LEU A 221 16.56 19.75 -16.36
N ARG A 222 15.89 20.02 -17.48
CA ARG A 222 15.18 21.28 -17.66
C ARG A 222 13.95 21.40 -16.73
N GLY A 223 14.09 22.20 -15.67
CA GLY A 223 13.04 22.41 -14.65
C GLY A 223 12.74 21.19 -13.78
N ALA A 224 13.60 20.16 -13.83
CA ALA A 224 13.47 18.92 -13.07
C ALA A 224 14.85 18.33 -12.74
N THR A 225 14.89 17.24 -12.01
CA THR A 225 16.13 16.51 -11.70
C THR A 225 15.83 15.01 -11.70
N LEU A 226 16.71 14.22 -12.31
CA LEU A 226 16.73 12.77 -12.12
C LEU A 226 17.50 12.46 -10.84
N ILE A 227 16.88 11.74 -9.93
CA ILE A 227 17.49 11.31 -8.67
C ILE A 227 17.44 9.79 -8.51
N GLU A 228 18.39 9.25 -7.75
CA GLU A 228 18.26 7.96 -7.08
C GLU A 228 17.75 8.19 -5.66
N ALA A 229 16.72 7.46 -5.25
CA ALA A 229 16.21 7.47 -3.89
C ALA A 229 16.39 6.08 -3.25
N ARG A 230 17.11 5.98 -2.15
CA ARG A 230 17.32 4.76 -1.37
C ARG A 230 16.47 4.79 -0.10
N LEU A 231 15.79 3.70 0.16
CA LEU A 231 14.88 3.56 1.29
C LEU A 231 15.51 2.78 2.44
N THR A 232 15.64 3.38 3.61
CA THR A 232 15.87 2.64 4.86
C THR A 232 14.57 2.00 5.35
N THR A 233 13.44 2.65 5.15
CA THR A 233 12.10 2.16 5.54
C THR A 233 11.20 2.06 4.31
N GLY A 234 9.99 1.48 4.43
CA GLY A 234 9.04 1.35 3.31
C GLY A 234 7.62 1.77 3.72
N ARG A 235 7.42 3.07 4.02
CA ARG A 235 6.08 3.59 4.35
C ARG A 235 5.31 3.91 3.08
N THR A 236 3.99 3.88 3.18
CA THR A 236 3.10 4.24 2.08
C THR A 236 3.44 5.63 1.55
N HIS A 237 3.63 5.77 0.24
CA HIS A 237 3.99 7.00 -0.47
C HIS A 237 5.30 7.68 0.03
N GLN A 238 6.22 6.96 0.67
CA GLN A 238 7.34 7.55 1.40
C GLN A 238 8.17 8.52 0.54
N ILE A 239 8.71 8.08 -0.60
CA ILE A 239 9.53 8.94 -1.49
C ILE A 239 8.72 10.16 -1.92
N ARG A 240 7.47 9.96 -2.29
CA ARG A 240 6.56 11.00 -2.79
C ARG A 240 6.31 12.08 -1.74
N VAL A 241 6.03 11.68 -0.48
CA VAL A 241 5.83 12.58 0.66
C VAL A 241 7.13 13.32 1.00
N HIS A 242 8.24 12.59 1.12
CA HIS A 242 9.53 13.16 1.48
C HIS A 242 10.03 14.17 0.44
N MET A 243 9.99 13.82 -0.85
CA MET A 243 10.40 14.74 -1.90
C MET A 243 9.49 15.98 -1.97
N ALA A 244 8.18 15.81 -1.82
CA ALA A 244 7.26 16.94 -1.76
C ALA A 244 7.51 17.84 -0.55
N SER A 245 7.89 17.29 0.62
CA SER A 245 8.14 18.06 1.84
C SER A 245 9.35 19.00 1.75
N ILE A 246 10.31 18.67 0.88
CA ILE A 246 11.49 19.52 0.62
C ILE A 246 11.34 20.37 -0.66
N GLY A 247 10.11 20.45 -1.22
CA GLY A 247 9.82 21.29 -2.38
C GLY A 247 10.11 20.67 -3.74
N HIS A 248 10.48 19.38 -3.80
CA HIS A 248 10.80 18.64 -5.01
C HIS A 248 9.86 17.46 -5.26
N PRO A 249 8.53 17.68 -5.44
CA PRO A 249 7.58 16.58 -5.65
C PRO A 249 7.94 15.78 -6.91
N VAL A 250 7.62 14.48 -6.91
CA VAL A 250 7.83 13.62 -8.08
C VAL A 250 6.99 14.14 -9.24
N LEU A 251 7.60 14.21 -10.43
CA LEU A 251 6.93 14.70 -11.63
C LEU A 251 5.79 13.76 -12.02
N GLY A 252 4.63 14.33 -12.35
CA GLY A 252 3.41 13.58 -12.67
C GLY A 252 2.63 13.05 -11.46
N ASP A 253 3.08 13.35 -10.23
CA ASP A 253 2.37 12.88 -9.03
C ASP A 253 1.00 13.58 -8.88
N PRO A 254 -0.13 12.82 -8.97
CA PRO A 254 -1.47 13.41 -8.92
C PRO A 254 -1.89 13.84 -7.51
N VAL A 255 -1.14 13.42 -6.46
CA VAL A 255 -1.49 13.64 -5.05
C VAL A 255 -0.60 14.70 -4.42
N TYR A 256 0.71 14.66 -4.68
CA TYR A 256 1.72 15.52 -4.06
C TYR A 256 2.31 16.55 -5.02
N GLY A 257 2.08 16.39 -6.32
CA GLY A 257 2.53 17.33 -7.35
C GLY A 257 1.73 18.65 -7.35
N PRO A 258 2.22 19.67 -8.04
CA PRO A 258 1.50 20.93 -8.19
C PRO A 258 0.21 20.73 -9.02
N LYS A 259 -0.86 21.46 -8.67
CA LYS A 259 -2.13 21.41 -9.40
C LYS A 259 -2.00 21.85 -10.87
N LYS A 260 -1.08 22.75 -11.14
CA LYS A 260 -0.72 23.18 -12.51
C LYS A 260 0.76 22.82 -12.72
N SER A 261 1.01 21.77 -13.43
CA SER A 261 2.37 21.39 -13.83
C SER A 261 2.66 21.94 -15.21
N PRO A 262 3.87 22.48 -15.45
CA PRO A 262 4.33 22.83 -16.80
C PRO A 262 4.52 21.58 -17.67
N TYR A 263 4.56 20.40 -17.05
CA TYR A 263 4.76 19.11 -17.70
C TYR A 263 3.50 18.24 -17.50
N PRO A 264 2.67 18.06 -18.55
CA PRO A 264 1.44 17.27 -18.46
C PRO A 264 1.76 15.77 -18.54
N VAL A 265 2.33 15.23 -17.47
CA VAL A 265 2.62 13.79 -17.35
C VAL A 265 1.35 13.06 -17.01
N GLU A 266 0.89 12.20 -17.89
CA GLU A 266 -0.22 11.29 -17.67
C GLU A 266 0.26 9.96 -17.04
N GLY A 267 -0.65 9.23 -16.38
CA GLY A 267 -0.35 7.90 -15.81
C GLY A 267 0.41 7.93 -14.48
N GLY A 268 0.38 9.06 -13.75
CA GLY A 268 0.91 9.15 -12.39
C GLY A 268 2.39 9.51 -12.30
N GLN A 269 2.94 9.36 -11.11
CA GLN A 269 4.32 9.76 -10.77
C GLN A 269 5.39 9.04 -11.59
N LEU A 270 6.42 9.76 -12.04
CA LEU A 270 7.62 9.19 -12.65
C LEU A 270 8.57 8.67 -11.57
N LEU A 271 8.22 7.51 -11.02
CA LEU A 271 8.92 6.79 -9.95
C LEU A 271 9.06 5.32 -10.34
N HIS A 272 10.26 4.79 -10.26
CA HIS A 272 10.60 3.46 -10.71
C HIS A 272 11.50 2.72 -9.72
N ALA A 273 11.07 1.56 -9.22
CA ALA A 273 11.84 0.66 -8.35
C ALA A 273 12.87 -0.10 -9.20
N PHE A 274 14.02 0.51 -9.47
CA PHE A 274 14.97 -0.03 -10.45
C PHE A 274 15.90 -1.09 -9.88
N ARG A 275 16.16 -1.08 -8.57
CA ARG A 275 17.10 -2.01 -7.93
C ARG A 275 16.49 -2.67 -6.71
N LEU A 276 16.68 -3.98 -6.62
CA LEU A 276 16.24 -4.82 -5.51
C LEU A 276 17.34 -5.80 -5.13
N GLY A 277 17.84 -5.73 -3.89
CA GLY A 277 18.85 -6.65 -3.38
C GLY A 277 18.43 -7.25 -2.03
N PHE A 278 18.66 -8.54 -1.86
CA PHE A 278 18.30 -9.31 -0.66
C PHE A 278 19.19 -10.56 -0.54
N VAL A 279 19.11 -11.24 0.59
CA VAL A 279 19.76 -12.54 0.79
C VAL A 279 18.74 -13.63 0.50
N HIS A 280 19.11 -14.59 -0.36
CA HIS A 280 18.24 -15.72 -0.68
C HIS A 280 17.94 -16.55 0.57
N PRO A 281 16.66 -16.80 0.90
CA PRO A 281 16.27 -17.38 2.19
C PRO A 281 16.82 -18.78 2.44
N ARG A 282 17.05 -19.58 1.38
CA ARG A 282 17.53 -20.96 1.51
C ARG A 282 19.03 -21.09 1.30
N THR A 283 19.59 -20.44 0.29
CA THR A 283 21.01 -20.59 -0.05
C THR A 283 21.92 -19.66 0.73
N GLY A 284 21.39 -18.53 1.25
CA GLY A 284 22.17 -17.50 1.91
C GLY A 284 22.98 -16.61 0.95
N GLU A 285 22.79 -16.77 -0.36
CA GLU A 285 23.49 -15.96 -1.38
C GLU A 285 22.92 -14.54 -1.46
N GLU A 286 23.78 -13.54 -1.63
CA GLU A 286 23.35 -12.18 -1.95
C GLU A 286 22.84 -12.11 -3.40
N MET A 287 21.59 -11.68 -3.56
CA MET A 287 20.96 -11.48 -4.85
C MET A 287 20.76 -10.00 -5.12
N LEU A 288 21.04 -9.56 -6.35
CA LEU A 288 20.84 -8.19 -6.79
C LEU A 288 20.24 -8.17 -8.19
N PHE A 289 19.12 -7.49 -8.33
CA PHE A 289 18.41 -7.31 -9.59
C PHE A 289 18.29 -5.82 -9.94
N GLU A 290 18.39 -5.52 -11.22
CA GLU A 290 18.13 -4.20 -11.78
C GLU A 290 17.19 -4.31 -12.96
N ALA A 291 16.32 -3.32 -13.12
CA ALA A 291 15.40 -3.23 -14.25
C ALA A 291 15.39 -1.80 -14.81
N GLU A 292 15.31 -1.70 -16.13
CA GLU A 292 15.18 -0.41 -16.79
C GLU A 292 13.77 0.17 -16.61
N PRO A 293 13.66 1.50 -16.54
CA PRO A 293 12.36 2.15 -16.46
C PRO A 293 11.50 1.90 -17.70
N GLU A 294 10.19 1.96 -17.51
CA GLU A 294 9.22 1.88 -18.60
C GLU A 294 9.42 2.95 -19.68
N PRO A 295 8.96 2.73 -20.93
CA PRO A 295 9.06 3.67 -22.03
C PRO A 295 8.55 5.07 -21.70
N ARG A 296 7.49 5.18 -20.87
CA ARG A 296 6.95 6.47 -20.40
C ARG A 296 7.98 7.28 -19.60
N PHE A 297 8.69 6.63 -18.70
CA PHE A 297 9.74 7.26 -17.89
C PHE A 297 10.90 7.73 -18.78
N ILE A 298 11.36 6.86 -19.68
CA ILE A 298 12.45 7.16 -20.63
C ILE A 298 12.06 8.33 -21.55
N TYR A 299 10.83 8.32 -22.08
CA TYR A 299 10.34 9.44 -22.92
C TYR A 299 10.44 10.80 -22.20
N TRP A 300 10.01 10.87 -20.95
CA TRP A 300 10.07 12.12 -20.19
C TRP A 300 11.50 12.50 -19.81
N LEU A 301 12.35 11.53 -19.49
CA LEU A 301 13.75 11.76 -19.22
C LEU A 301 14.45 12.41 -20.45
N GLU A 302 14.27 11.83 -21.62
CA GLU A 302 14.84 12.35 -22.86
C GLU A 302 14.28 13.73 -23.26
N LYS A 303 12.97 13.92 -23.06
CA LYS A 303 12.33 15.21 -23.33
C LYS A 303 12.83 16.34 -22.44
N LEU A 304 13.21 16.04 -21.20
CA LEU A 304 13.70 17.00 -20.22
C LEU A 304 15.22 17.21 -20.29
N ARG A 305 15.96 16.37 -21.01
CA ARG A 305 17.37 16.57 -21.37
C ARG A 305 17.54 17.66 -22.43
N LYS A 306 16.59 17.81 -23.32
CA LYS A 306 16.51 18.82 -24.38
C LYS A 306 15.99 20.16 -23.87
#